data_38293f5deff2033d6b0cfb07438b731f
#
_entry.id   38293f5deff2033d6b0cfb07438b731f
#
_cell.length_a   1.000
_cell.length_b   1.000
_cell.length_c   1.000
_cell.angle_alpha   90.00
_cell.angle_beta   90.00
_cell.angle_gamma   90.00
#
_symmetry.space_group_name_H-M   'P 1'
#
loop_
_entity.id
_entity.type
_entity.pdbx_description
1 polymer ?
#
loop_
_entity_poly.entity_id
_entity_poly.type
_entity_poly.pdbx_seq_one_letter_code
_entity_poly.pdbx_strand_id
1 'polypeptide(L)'
;MIILRIARWIPAAAIMVVSIVLSSMPTIEQMPQFWNADKLVHLICFGGLSFWVAFGANGAGRNGLWRWLIPVIITSAYGICDEIHQSFTPGRSCSAMDWVADTCGGALGSWAYMVVASYWDKMLRKV
;
A
#
# COMPACT_ATOMS: atom_id res chain seq x y z
N MET A 1 -16.38 15.06 13.69
CA MET A 1 -14.96 14.67 13.85
C MET A 1 -14.69 13.19 13.52
N ILE A 2 -15.50 12.23 13.99
CA ILE A 2 -15.34 10.77 13.71
C ILE A 2 -15.44 10.46 12.22
N ILE A 3 -16.45 11.00 11.52
CA ILE A 3 -16.68 10.77 10.08
C ILE A 3 -15.45 11.16 9.24
N LEU A 4 -14.84 12.30 9.54
CA LEU A 4 -13.63 12.75 8.83
C LEU A 4 -12.42 11.84 9.07
N ARG A 5 -12.31 11.22 10.26
CA ARG A 5 -11.27 10.24 10.55
C ARG A 5 -11.46 8.95 9.76
N ILE A 6 -12.71 8.48 9.68
CA ILE A 6 -13.06 7.29 8.89
C ILE A 6 -12.84 7.55 7.40
N ALA A 7 -13.27 8.70 6.88
CA ALA A 7 -13.12 9.05 5.49
C ALA A 7 -11.66 9.05 4.98
N ARG A 8 -10.69 9.28 5.87
CA ARG A 8 -9.25 9.21 5.51
C ARG A 8 -8.78 7.82 5.10
N TRP A 9 -9.52 6.77 5.46
CA TRP A 9 -9.19 5.38 5.12
C TRP A 9 -9.81 4.92 3.80
N ILE A 10 -10.74 5.72 3.22
CA ILE A 10 -11.43 5.36 1.98
C ILE A 10 -10.46 5.05 0.83
N PRO A 11 -9.41 5.88 0.56
CA PRO A 11 -8.50 5.56 -0.54
C PRO A 11 -7.73 4.26 -0.32
N ALA A 12 -7.28 3.99 0.91
CA ALA A 12 -6.60 2.74 1.25
C ALA A 12 -7.54 1.54 1.04
N ALA A 13 -8.78 1.63 1.55
CA ALA A 13 -9.78 0.58 1.37
C ALA A 13 -10.10 0.34 -0.11
N ALA A 14 -10.20 1.40 -0.92
CA ALA A 14 -10.43 1.28 -2.36
C ALA A 14 -9.28 0.52 -3.06
N ILE A 15 -8.01 0.82 -2.72
CA ILE A 15 -6.86 0.12 -3.28
C ILE A 15 -6.87 -1.36 -2.85
N MET A 16 -7.20 -1.67 -1.59
CA MET A 16 -7.32 -3.06 -1.12
C MET A 16 -8.38 -3.84 -1.90
N VAL A 17 -9.54 -3.24 -2.14
CA VAL A 17 -10.60 -3.88 -2.94
C VAL A 17 -10.14 -4.12 -4.37
N VAL A 18 -9.50 -3.11 -5.01
CA VAL A 18 -8.96 -3.26 -6.37
C VAL A 18 -7.90 -4.36 -6.42
N SER A 19 -7.00 -4.44 -5.44
CA SER A 19 -5.98 -5.49 -5.34
C SER A 19 -6.63 -6.88 -5.29
N ILE A 20 -7.63 -7.10 -4.42
CA ILE A 20 -8.35 -8.38 -4.33
C ILE A 20 -9.01 -8.74 -5.66
N VAL A 21 -9.65 -7.79 -6.34
CA VAL A 21 -10.29 -8.02 -7.64
C VAL A 21 -9.25 -8.46 -8.68
N LEU A 22 -8.11 -7.76 -8.76
CA LEU A 22 -7.03 -8.10 -9.69
C LEU A 22 -6.39 -9.45 -9.36
N SER A 23 -6.18 -9.75 -8.08
CA SER A 23 -5.64 -11.04 -7.60
C SER A 23 -6.59 -12.21 -7.85
N SER A 24 -7.89 -11.94 -8.00
CA SER A 24 -8.91 -12.94 -8.34
C SER A 24 -8.97 -13.27 -9.85
N MET A 25 -8.27 -12.50 -10.68
CA MET A 25 -8.25 -12.73 -12.14
C MET A 25 -7.15 -13.74 -12.50
N PRO A 26 -7.46 -14.81 -13.27
CA PRO A 26 -6.47 -15.83 -13.65
C PRO A 26 -5.33 -15.29 -14.51
N THR A 27 -5.63 -14.30 -15.35
CA THR A 27 -4.67 -13.66 -16.25
C THR A 27 -5.04 -12.19 -16.40
N ILE A 28 -4.06 -11.31 -16.29
CA ILE A 28 -4.21 -9.88 -16.59
C ILE A 28 -3.52 -9.62 -17.92
N GLU A 29 -4.30 -9.58 -19.01
CA GLU A 29 -3.78 -9.39 -20.38
C GLU A 29 -3.03 -8.07 -20.56
N GLN A 30 -3.39 -7.05 -19.78
CA GLN A 30 -2.78 -5.73 -19.82
C GLN A 30 -1.53 -5.60 -18.94
N MET A 31 -1.11 -6.68 -18.26
CA MET A 31 0.11 -6.63 -17.46
C MET A 31 1.34 -6.42 -18.37
N PRO A 32 2.26 -5.50 -18.01
CA PRO A 32 3.48 -5.31 -18.77
C PRO A 32 4.25 -6.63 -18.95
N GLN A 33 4.72 -6.90 -20.17
CA GLN A 33 5.37 -8.18 -20.55
C GLN A 33 6.89 -8.08 -20.55
N PHE A 34 7.48 -7.37 -19.57
CA PHE A 34 8.93 -7.36 -19.39
C PHE A 34 9.33 -8.16 -18.14
N TRP A 35 10.61 -8.51 -18.03
CA TRP A 35 11.12 -9.30 -16.92
C TRP A 35 10.86 -8.62 -15.56
N ASN A 36 10.28 -9.35 -14.61
CA ASN A 36 9.85 -8.86 -13.30
C ASN A 36 8.79 -7.73 -13.32
N ALA A 37 8.00 -7.61 -14.39
CA ALA A 37 6.92 -6.63 -14.46
C ALA A 37 5.89 -6.81 -13.35
N ASP A 38 5.60 -8.06 -12.98
CA ASP A 38 4.74 -8.44 -11.87
C ASP A 38 5.20 -7.79 -10.56
N LYS A 39 6.49 -7.93 -10.22
CA LYS A 39 7.07 -7.37 -8.99
C LYS A 39 7.06 -5.84 -8.96
N LEU A 40 7.25 -5.21 -10.12
CA LEU A 40 7.13 -3.76 -10.21
C LEU A 40 5.69 -3.30 -9.98
N VAL A 41 4.71 -4.03 -10.50
CA VAL A 41 3.28 -3.75 -10.26
C VAL A 41 2.96 -3.88 -8.77
N HIS A 42 3.40 -4.97 -8.12
CA HIS A 42 3.27 -5.16 -6.67
C HIS A 42 3.88 -3.99 -5.89
N LEU A 43 5.12 -3.64 -6.17
CA LEU A 43 5.83 -2.53 -5.51
C LEU A 43 5.08 -1.21 -5.63
N ILE A 44 4.58 -0.86 -6.83
CA ILE A 44 3.86 0.39 -7.06
C ILE A 44 2.49 0.38 -6.38
N CYS A 45 1.71 -0.69 -6.53
CA CYS A 45 0.38 -0.82 -5.95
C CYS A 45 0.43 -0.77 -4.41
N PHE A 46 1.34 -1.54 -3.81
CA PHE A 46 1.49 -1.59 -2.36
C PHE A 46 2.19 -0.34 -1.81
N GLY A 47 3.02 0.33 -2.61
CA GLY A 47 3.51 1.66 -2.29
C GLY A 47 2.38 2.69 -2.18
N GLY A 48 1.48 2.71 -3.16
CA GLY A 48 0.27 3.53 -3.13
C GLY A 48 -0.64 3.19 -1.95
N LEU A 49 -0.84 1.90 -1.66
CA LEU A 49 -1.60 1.45 -0.50
C LEU A 49 -1.01 1.99 0.80
N SER A 50 0.30 1.80 1.02
CA SER A 50 0.99 2.25 2.23
C SER A 50 0.95 3.76 2.42
N PHE A 51 1.07 4.54 1.33
CA PHE A 51 0.91 5.99 1.36
C PHE A 51 -0.45 6.39 1.95
N TRP A 52 -1.53 5.78 1.48
CA TRP A 52 -2.88 6.08 1.95
C TRP A 52 -3.18 5.50 3.33
N VAL A 53 -2.62 4.36 3.68
CA VAL A 53 -2.65 3.82 5.06
C VAL A 53 -1.94 4.79 6.01
N ALA A 54 -0.78 5.34 5.62
CA ALA A 54 -0.07 6.35 6.38
C ALA A 54 -0.91 7.62 6.58
N PHE A 55 -1.61 8.08 5.53
CA PHE A 55 -2.53 9.20 5.62
C PHE A 55 -3.69 8.94 6.59
N GLY A 56 -4.28 7.75 6.56
CA GLY A 56 -5.33 7.34 7.51
C GLY A 56 -4.83 7.26 8.95
N ALA A 57 -3.72 6.55 9.15
CA ALA A 57 -3.17 6.24 10.47
C ALA A 57 -2.55 7.45 11.19
N ASN A 58 -1.89 8.35 10.45
CA ASN A 58 -1.15 9.47 11.04
C ASN A 58 -2.03 10.66 11.44
N GLY A 59 -3.33 10.65 11.13
CA GLY A 59 -4.30 11.58 11.69
C GLY A 59 -4.48 11.47 13.22
N ALA A 60 -3.83 10.49 13.86
CA ALA A 60 -3.91 10.23 15.29
C ALA A 60 -2.70 10.79 16.10
N GLY A 61 -1.88 11.67 15.52
CA GLY A 61 -0.79 12.36 16.25
C GLY A 61 0.40 11.49 16.64
N ARG A 62 0.63 10.38 15.93
CA ARG A 62 1.80 9.51 16.16
C ARG A 62 3.09 10.17 15.72
N ASN A 63 4.14 10.01 16.51
CA ASN A 63 5.46 10.58 16.26
C ASN A 63 6.54 9.49 16.14
N GLY A 64 7.68 9.85 15.52
CA GLY A 64 8.85 8.99 15.44
C GLY A 64 8.71 7.79 14.51
N LEU A 65 9.45 6.74 14.82
CA LEU A 65 9.57 5.53 14.00
C LEU A 65 8.22 4.83 13.74
N TRP A 66 7.33 4.83 14.72
CA TRP A 66 6.01 4.20 14.60
C TRP A 66 5.11 4.85 13.54
N ARG A 67 5.32 6.13 13.26
CA ARG A 67 4.62 6.83 12.18
C ARG A 67 4.92 6.22 10.81
N TRP A 68 6.13 5.71 10.61
CA TRP A 68 6.58 5.03 9.41
C TRP A 68 6.26 3.54 9.43
N LEU A 69 6.55 2.84 10.55
CA LEU A 69 6.44 1.39 10.68
C LEU A 69 5.01 0.86 10.59
N ILE A 70 4.04 1.53 11.22
CA ILE A 70 2.66 1.03 11.26
C ILE A 70 2.06 0.87 9.86
N PRO A 71 2.17 1.85 8.93
CA PRO A 71 1.71 1.64 7.56
C PRO A 71 2.43 0.49 6.85
N VAL A 72 3.74 0.35 7.07
CA VAL A 72 4.53 -0.75 6.50
C VAL A 72 4.03 -2.10 7.01
N ILE A 73 3.83 -2.26 8.31
CA ILE A 73 3.35 -3.49 8.92
C ILE A 73 1.96 -3.86 8.38
N ILE A 74 1.03 -2.89 8.34
CA ILE A 74 -0.32 -3.11 7.82
C ILE A 74 -0.27 -3.55 6.36
N THR A 75 0.52 -2.86 5.55
CA THR A 75 0.64 -3.14 4.12
C THR A 75 1.32 -4.49 3.86
N SER A 76 2.38 -4.82 4.60
CA SER A 76 3.06 -6.11 4.51
C SER A 76 2.16 -7.28 4.94
N ALA A 77 1.39 -7.10 6.02
CA ALA A 77 0.42 -8.11 6.46
C ALA A 77 -0.69 -8.32 5.42
N TYR A 78 -1.16 -7.23 4.80
CA TYR A 78 -2.12 -7.33 3.70
C TYR A 78 -1.50 -8.03 2.47
N GLY A 79 -0.22 -7.80 2.15
CA GLY A 79 0.52 -8.50 1.09
C GLY A 79 0.53 -10.01 1.31
N ILE A 80 0.74 -10.49 2.54
CA ILE A 80 0.62 -11.92 2.87
C ILE A 80 -0.78 -12.44 2.56
N CYS A 81 -1.81 -11.69 2.94
CA CYS A 81 -3.20 -12.08 2.65
C CYS A 81 -3.47 -12.14 1.15
N ASP A 82 -2.96 -11.16 0.39
CA ASP A 82 -3.11 -11.11 -1.07
C ASP A 82 -2.41 -12.30 -1.74
N GLU A 83 -1.18 -12.65 -1.35
CA GLU A 83 -0.44 -13.81 -1.84
C GLU A 83 -1.14 -15.14 -1.54
N ILE A 84 -1.67 -15.29 -0.32
CA ILE A 84 -2.47 -16.46 0.03
C ILE A 84 -3.74 -16.51 -0.84
N HIS A 85 -4.42 -15.40 -1.04
CA HIS A 85 -5.60 -15.31 -1.88
C HIS A 85 -5.27 -15.68 -3.34
N GLN A 86 -4.17 -15.19 -3.89
CA GLN A 86 -3.71 -15.53 -5.24
C GLN A 86 -3.47 -17.03 -5.42
N SER A 87 -3.03 -17.74 -4.39
CA SER A 87 -2.79 -19.19 -4.46
C SER A 87 -4.05 -20.01 -4.75
N PHE A 88 -5.24 -19.46 -4.50
CA PHE A 88 -6.52 -20.08 -4.83
C PHE A 88 -7.03 -19.72 -6.23
N THR A 89 -6.36 -18.81 -6.95
CA THR A 89 -6.76 -18.37 -8.29
C THR A 89 -6.10 -19.28 -9.34
N PRO A 90 -6.85 -19.92 -10.25
CA PRO A 90 -6.28 -20.77 -11.29
C PRO A 90 -5.21 -20.05 -12.13
N GLY A 91 -4.04 -20.67 -12.29
CA GLY A 91 -2.93 -20.11 -13.07
C GLY A 91 -2.08 -19.07 -12.33
N ARG A 92 -2.37 -18.83 -11.05
CA ARG A 92 -1.56 -17.96 -10.16
C ARG A 92 -0.84 -18.81 -9.11
N SER A 93 0.25 -18.29 -8.58
CA SER A 93 1.01 -18.94 -7.50
C SER A 93 1.38 -17.91 -6.43
N CYS A 94 1.40 -18.35 -5.17
CA CYS A 94 1.92 -17.56 -4.07
C CYS A 94 3.45 -17.38 -4.25
N SER A 95 3.92 -16.16 -4.19
CA SER A 95 5.32 -15.77 -4.42
C SER A 95 5.88 -14.99 -3.24
N ALA A 96 6.86 -15.57 -2.54
CA ALA A 96 7.57 -14.84 -1.48
C ALA A 96 8.25 -13.56 -2.00
N MET A 97 8.68 -13.55 -3.28
CA MET A 97 9.31 -12.37 -3.89
C MET A 97 8.31 -11.26 -4.18
N ASP A 98 7.05 -11.59 -4.46
CA ASP A 98 6.00 -10.60 -4.64
C ASP A 98 5.64 -9.96 -3.29
N TRP A 99 5.55 -10.76 -2.21
CA TRP A 99 5.44 -10.23 -0.86
C TRP A 99 6.62 -9.33 -0.45
N VAL A 100 7.85 -9.66 -0.85
CA VAL A 100 9.02 -8.78 -0.62
C VAL A 100 8.84 -7.46 -1.39
N ALA A 101 8.37 -7.50 -2.64
CA ALA A 101 8.07 -6.30 -3.42
C ALA A 101 6.97 -5.45 -2.77
N ASP A 102 5.91 -6.08 -2.23
CA ASP A 102 4.84 -5.41 -1.48
C ASP A 102 5.38 -4.69 -0.25
N THR A 103 6.24 -5.37 0.52
CA THR A 103 6.83 -4.81 1.73
C THR A 103 7.78 -3.65 1.41
N CYS A 104 8.60 -3.78 0.37
CA CYS A 104 9.47 -2.69 -0.11
C CYS A 104 8.64 -1.51 -0.62
N GLY A 105 7.59 -1.77 -1.39
CA GLY A 105 6.63 -0.76 -1.80
C GLY A 105 6.00 -0.07 -0.61
N GLY A 106 5.59 -0.86 0.39
CA GLY A 106 5.05 -0.37 1.66
C GLY A 106 6.00 0.60 2.37
N ALA A 107 7.27 0.25 2.46
CA ALA A 107 8.31 1.10 3.07
C ALA A 107 8.48 2.43 2.32
N LEU A 108 8.55 2.37 0.98
CA LEU A 108 8.69 3.54 0.12
C LEU A 108 7.45 4.44 0.16
N GLY A 109 6.25 3.86 0.12
CA GLY A 109 4.99 4.61 0.17
C GLY A 109 4.78 5.33 1.49
N SER A 110 5.08 4.66 2.62
CA SER A 110 5.04 5.28 3.94
C SER A 110 6.06 6.42 4.08
N TRP A 111 7.28 6.23 3.56
CA TRP A 111 8.30 7.28 3.52
C TRP A 111 7.86 8.47 2.66
N ALA A 112 7.34 8.21 1.46
CA ALA A 112 6.84 9.26 0.56
C ALA A 112 5.74 10.11 1.24
N TYR A 113 4.83 9.47 1.95
CA TYR A 113 3.83 10.19 2.75
C TYR A 113 4.48 11.11 3.79
N MET A 114 5.50 10.64 4.51
CA MET A 114 6.18 11.46 5.53
C MET A 114 6.84 12.69 4.90
N VAL A 115 7.46 12.53 3.74
CA VAL A 115 8.06 13.65 2.99
C VAL A 115 6.97 14.67 2.62
N VAL A 116 5.88 14.23 1.98
CA VAL A 116 4.76 15.09 1.58
C VAL A 116 4.16 15.82 2.80
N ALA A 117 3.89 15.10 3.88
CA ALA A 117 3.34 15.68 5.10
C ALA A 117 4.27 16.74 5.71
N SER A 118 5.58 16.50 5.71
CA SER A 118 6.55 17.47 6.23
C SER A 118 6.62 18.76 5.42
N TYR A 119 6.50 18.65 4.08
CA TYR A 119 6.41 19.82 3.21
C TYR A 119 5.13 20.61 3.45
N TRP A 120 4.00 19.93 3.60
CA TRP A 120 2.71 20.55 3.86
C TRP A 120 2.69 21.32 5.18
N ASP A 121 3.21 20.72 6.25
CA ASP A 121 3.33 21.36 7.55
C ASP A 121 4.23 22.61 7.52
N LYS A 122 5.33 22.58 6.75
CA LYS A 122 6.22 23.74 6.57
C LYS A 122 5.52 24.88 5.79
N MET A 123 4.72 24.56 4.78
CA MET A 123 3.98 25.57 4.04
C MET A 123 2.93 26.26 4.90
N LEU A 124 2.16 25.49 5.67
CA LEU A 124 1.10 26.03 6.53
C LEU A 124 1.65 26.92 7.67
N ARG A 125 2.89 26.72 8.12
CA ARG A 125 3.53 27.57 9.14
C ARG A 125 4.05 28.91 8.61
N LYS A 126 4.08 29.10 7.29
CA LYS A 126 4.55 30.34 6.65
C LYS A 126 3.42 31.31 6.31
N VAL A 127 2.18 30.87 6.44
CA VAL A 127 0.95 31.66 6.25
C VAL A 127 0.41 32.10 7.62
#